data_8498fb6f693e558c9d1290dcfad5cdac
#
_entry.id   8498fb6f693e558c9d1290dcfad5cdac
#
_cell.length_a   1.000
_cell.length_b   1.000
_cell.length_c   1.000
_cell.angle_alpha   90.00
_cell.angle_beta   90.00
_cell.angle_gamma   90.00
#
_symmetry.space_group_name_H-M   'P 1'
#
loop_
_entity.id
_entity.type
_entity.pdbx_description
1 polymer ?
#
loop_
_entity_poly.entity_id
_entity_poly.type
_entity_poly.pdbx_seq_one_letter_code
_entity_poly.pdbx_strand_id
1 'polypeptide(L)'
;MWLYKRGHTVHNERTGKTYVEDPEEIGYWRKFNALHAYILELTDSPADTNCEPVDLSKSDVETILDTLNQVRSILEKGVKLEEDGDWYLFDEDTSDAAAELLPPRSGFFFGSTTIDAYYYYDVCDAISIFENALKLINEGEEIYYDCWW
;
A
#
# COMPACT_ATOMS: atom_id res chain seq x y z
N MET A 1 7.18 1.69 5.22
CA MET A 1 5.78 1.24 5.04
C MET A 1 5.83 -0.20 4.64
N TRP A 2 5.22 -1.07 5.41
CA TRP A 2 5.28 -2.52 5.23
C TRP A 2 3.91 -3.15 5.31
N LEU A 3 3.72 -4.24 4.62
CA LEU A 3 2.59 -5.12 4.77
C LEU A 3 3.08 -6.49 5.29
N TYR A 4 2.46 -6.99 6.32
CA TYR A 4 2.84 -8.23 6.98
C TYR A 4 1.68 -9.23 7.02
N LYS A 5 2.04 -10.51 6.90
CA LYS A 5 1.19 -11.59 7.35
C LYS A 5 1.48 -11.84 8.84
N ARG A 6 0.44 -11.91 9.67
CA ARG A 6 0.56 -12.14 11.11
C ARG A 6 1.02 -13.57 11.39
N GLY A 7 1.97 -13.73 12.31
CA GLY A 7 2.43 -15.04 12.73
C GLY A 7 1.36 -15.78 13.53
N HIS A 8 1.31 -17.11 13.37
CA HIS A 8 0.38 -17.98 14.08
C HIS A 8 0.88 -18.37 15.47
N THR A 9 -0.06 -18.66 16.37
CA THR A 9 0.26 -19.30 17.65
C THR A 9 0.51 -20.77 17.41
N VAL A 10 1.73 -21.22 17.71
CA VAL A 10 2.18 -22.60 17.55
C VAL A 10 2.38 -23.24 18.92
N HIS A 11 1.82 -24.43 19.11
CA HIS A 11 2.07 -25.25 20.28
C HIS A 11 3.09 -26.35 19.94
N ASN A 12 4.24 -26.31 20.61
CA ASN A 12 5.26 -27.32 20.44
C ASN A 12 4.97 -28.53 21.34
N GLU A 13 4.45 -29.62 20.78
CA GLU A 13 4.04 -30.79 21.50
C GLU A 13 5.21 -31.47 22.27
N ARG A 14 6.45 -31.38 21.75
CA ARG A 14 7.64 -31.98 22.38
C ARG A 14 8.10 -31.22 23.61
N THR A 15 7.94 -29.89 23.64
CA THR A 15 8.41 -29.03 24.75
C THR A 15 7.30 -28.58 25.65
N GLY A 16 6.04 -28.71 25.23
CA GLY A 16 4.87 -28.17 25.90
C GLY A 16 4.77 -26.62 25.87
N LYS A 17 5.61 -25.96 25.10
CA LYS A 17 5.65 -24.50 25.02
C LYS A 17 4.79 -24.00 23.86
N THR A 18 4.11 -22.89 24.10
CA THR A 18 3.39 -22.13 23.08
C THR A 18 4.19 -20.87 22.76
N TYR A 19 4.34 -20.55 21.48
CA TYR A 19 4.97 -19.33 21.00
C TYR A 19 4.18 -18.81 19.79
N VAL A 20 4.37 -17.52 19.49
CA VAL A 20 3.85 -16.91 18.27
C VAL A 20 4.99 -16.83 17.26
N GLU A 21 4.75 -17.27 16.04
CA GLU A 21 5.71 -17.12 14.95
C GLU A 21 5.95 -15.64 14.63
N ASP A 22 7.16 -15.32 14.17
CA ASP A 22 7.45 -13.97 13.70
C ASP A 22 6.58 -13.63 12.48
N PRO A 23 6.12 -12.36 12.37
CA PRO A 23 5.38 -11.93 11.20
C PRO A 23 6.21 -12.05 9.94
N GLU A 24 5.56 -12.39 8.83
CA GLU A 24 6.19 -12.48 7.51
C GLU A 24 5.93 -11.19 6.72
N GLU A 25 7.01 -10.50 6.31
CA GLU A 25 6.90 -9.37 5.38
C GLU A 25 6.41 -9.85 4.02
N ILE A 26 5.30 -9.31 3.55
CA ILE A 26 4.73 -9.63 2.24
C ILE A 26 4.80 -8.46 1.26
N GLY A 27 5.16 -7.27 1.72
CA GLY A 27 5.36 -6.10 0.88
C GLY A 27 6.00 -4.95 1.61
N TYR A 28 6.73 -4.14 0.84
CA TYR A 28 7.42 -2.95 1.30
C TYR A 28 7.31 -1.82 0.28
N TRP A 29 7.03 -0.61 0.77
CA TRP A 29 7.07 0.63 -0.01
C TRP A 29 7.95 1.65 0.67
N ARG A 30 8.69 2.38 -0.13
CA ARG A 30 9.44 3.51 0.36
C ARG A 30 8.74 4.81 -0.03
N LYS A 31 8.12 5.49 0.96
CA LYS A 31 7.57 6.84 0.79
C LYS A 31 6.34 6.95 -0.14
N PHE A 32 5.57 5.91 -0.32
CA PHE A 32 4.29 6.01 -1.01
C PHE A 32 3.23 6.61 -0.06
N ASN A 33 3.37 7.92 0.25
CA ASN A 33 2.58 8.61 1.25
C ASN A 33 1.09 8.74 0.88
N ALA A 34 0.76 8.73 -0.41
CA ALA A 34 -0.62 8.70 -0.88
C ALA A 34 -1.33 7.43 -0.37
N LEU A 35 -0.72 6.27 -0.57
CA LEU A 35 -1.26 4.99 -0.11
C LEU A 35 -1.33 4.92 1.42
N HIS A 36 -0.30 5.42 2.13
CA HIS A 36 -0.31 5.49 3.59
C HIS A 36 -1.53 6.26 4.11
N ALA A 37 -1.72 7.48 3.62
CA ALA A 37 -2.86 8.31 4.03
C ALA A 37 -4.19 7.63 3.70
N TYR A 38 -4.30 7.02 2.52
CA TYR A 38 -5.48 6.30 2.10
C TYR A 38 -5.83 5.11 3.02
N ILE A 39 -4.82 4.31 3.41
CA ILE A 39 -5.01 3.19 4.35
C ILE A 39 -5.51 3.71 5.69
N LEU A 40 -4.92 4.77 6.25
CA LEU A 40 -5.34 5.32 7.54
C LEU A 40 -6.77 5.90 7.48
N GLU A 41 -7.11 6.61 6.40
CA GLU A 41 -8.47 7.14 6.18
C GLU A 41 -9.50 6.00 6.04
N LEU A 42 -9.17 4.95 5.29
CA LEU A 42 -10.05 3.81 5.06
C LEU A 42 -10.33 3.01 6.34
N THR A 43 -9.33 2.87 7.21
CA THR A 43 -9.40 2.10 8.46
C THR A 43 -9.80 2.94 9.68
N ASP A 44 -10.12 4.23 9.49
CA ASP A 44 -10.39 5.19 10.57
C ASP A 44 -9.25 5.24 11.62
N SER A 45 -8.03 5.05 11.15
CA SER A 45 -6.82 5.09 11.99
C SER A 45 -6.31 6.53 12.15
N PRO A 46 -5.72 6.89 13.31
CA PRO A 46 -5.18 8.23 13.51
C PRO A 46 -4.14 8.62 12.45
N ALA A 47 -4.18 9.86 11.97
CA ALA A 47 -3.28 10.36 10.94
C ALA A 47 -1.79 10.41 11.38
N ASP A 48 -1.52 10.34 12.68
CA ASP A 48 -0.21 10.28 13.29
C ASP A 48 0.21 8.86 13.69
N THR A 49 -0.51 7.84 13.21
CA THR A 49 -0.17 6.43 13.43
C THR A 49 1.27 6.17 12.97
N ASN A 50 2.09 5.72 13.91
CA ASN A 50 3.51 5.42 13.70
C ASN A 50 3.92 4.26 14.60
N CYS A 51 4.52 3.21 14.05
CA CYS A 51 4.88 1.98 14.76
C CYS A 51 3.69 1.25 15.43
N GLU A 52 2.47 1.51 14.98
CA GLU A 52 1.28 0.81 15.44
C GLU A 52 0.69 0.02 14.27
N PRO A 53 0.56 -1.31 14.38
CA PRO A 53 0.01 -2.12 13.33
C PRO A 53 -1.48 -1.80 13.10
N VAL A 54 -1.86 -1.67 11.83
CA VAL A 54 -3.23 -1.44 11.37
C VAL A 54 -3.73 -2.71 10.71
N ASP A 55 -4.66 -3.40 11.33
CA ASP A 55 -5.25 -4.62 10.77
C ASP A 55 -6.07 -4.29 9.53
N LEU A 56 -5.89 -5.08 8.48
CA LEU A 56 -6.62 -4.94 7.22
C LEU A 56 -7.59 -6.10 7.03
N SER A 57 -8.87 -5.76 6.97
CA SER A 57 -9.88 -6.73 6.60
C SER A 57 -9.82 -7.08 5.11
N LYS A 58 -10.48 -8.17 4.71
CA LYS A 58 -10.65 -8.50 3.29
C LYS A 58 -11.28 -7.35 2.50
N SER A 59 -12.31 -6.71 3.08
CA SER A 59 -12.99 -5.57 2.45
C SER A 59 -12.06 -4.37 2.24
N ASP A 60 -11.16 -4.11 3.20
CA ASP A 60 -10.19 -3.03 3.08
C ASP A 60 -9.21 -3.31 1.93
N VAL A 61 -8.68 -4.52 1.87
CA VAL A 61 -7.76 -4.95 0.80
C VAL A 61 -8.44 -4.91 -0.57
N GLU A 62 -9.69 -5.37 -0.69
CA GLU A 62 -10.47 -5.28 -1.94
C GLU A 62 -10.70 -3.82 -2.36
N THR A 63 -11.02 -2.93 -1.41
CA THR A 63 -11.24 -1.50 -1.67
C THR A 63 -9.94 -0.80 -2.11
N ILE A 64 -8.82 -1.11 -1.45
CA ILE A 64 -7.50 -0.60 -1.83
C ILE A 64 -7.15 -1.05 -3.25
N LEU A 65 -7.32 -2.33 -3.57
CA LEU A 65 -7.05 -2.88 -4.90
C LEU A 65 -7.90 -2.23 -5.98
N ASP A 66 -9.20 -2.02 -5.72
CA ASP A 66 -10.09 -1.37 -6.68
C ASP A 66 -9.64 0.06 -6.97
N THR A 67 -9.31 0.83 -5.93
CA THR A 67 -8.80 2.20 -6.08
C THR A 67 -7.48 2.23 -6.85
N LEU A 68 -6.51 1.39 -6.48
CA LEU A 68 -5.22 1.32 -7.17
C LEU A 68 -5.36 0.93 -8.65
N ASN A 69 -6.24 -0.01 -8.97
CA ASN A 69 -6.52 -0.42 -10.35
C ASN A 69 -7.20 0.69 -11.17
N GLN A 70 -8.09 1.46 -10.57
CA GLN A 70 -8.69 2.64 -11.20
C GLN A 70 -7.63 3.70 -11.49
N VAL A 71 -6.79 4.03 -10.52
CA VAL A 71 -5.67 4.97 -10.69
C VAL A 71 -4.73 4.51 -11.79
N ARG A 72 -4.30 3.23 -11.77
CA ARG A 72 -3.47 2.67 -12.84
C ARG A 72 -4.12 2.82 -14.21
N SER A 73 -5.41 2.51 -14.34
CA SER A 73 -6.14 2.64 -15.60
C SER A 73 -6.21 4.08 -16.12
N ILE A 74 -6.32 5.07 -15.23
CA ILE A 74 -6.28 6.49 -15.59
C ILE A 74 -4.89 6.84 -16.12
N LEU A 75 -3.83 6.47 -15.39
CA LEU A 75 -2.45 6.79 -15.76
C LEU A 75 -2.01 6.10 -17.07
N GLU A 76 -2.41 4.85 -17.30
CA GLU A 76 -2.11 4.12 -18.54
C GLU A 76 -2.77 4.73 -19.79
N LYS A 77 -3.93 5.35 -19.63
CA LYS A 77 -4.66 6.03 -20.71
C LYS A 77 -4.30 7.51 -20.84
N GLY A 78 -3.62 8.03 -19.83
CA GLY A 78 -3.28 9.44 -19.72
C GLY A 78 -2.21 9.90 -20.69
N VAL A 79 -2.08 11.21 -20.81
CA VAL A 79 -1.07 11.84 -21.67
C VAL A 79 0.21 12.02 -20.89
N LYS A 80 1.30 11.50 -21.42
CA LYS A 80 2.66 11.65 -20.86
C LYS A 80 3.33 12.87 -21.46
N LEU A 81 3.96 13.65 -20.61
CA LEU A 81 4.75 14.84 -20.94
C LEU A 81 6.19 14.65 -20.46
N GLU A 82 7.14 15.30 -21.13
CA GLU A 82 8.54 15.41 -20.71
C GLU A 82 9.16 14.04 -20.37
N GLU A 83 9.34 13.20 -21.40
CA GLU A 83 9.99 11.90 -21.23
C GLU A 83 11.53 12.06 -21.24
N ASP A 84 12.20 11.54 -20.20
CA ASP A 84 13.65 11.38 -20.14
C ASP A 84 13.97 9.95 -19.62
N GLY A 85 14.31 9.06 -20.53
CA GLY A 85 14.47 7.64 -20.25
C GLY A 85 13.17 7.01 -19.73
N ASP A 86 13.24 6.44 -18.51
CA ASP A 86 12.06 5.83 -17.84
C ASP A 86 11.27 6.83 -17.01
N TRP A 87 11.67 8.12 -16.98
CA TRP A 87 10.98 9.16 -16.26
C TRP A 87 10.08 9.98 -17.19
N TYR A 88 8.89 10.31 -16.73
CA TYR A 88 7.92 11.16 -17.40
C TYR A 88 6.95 11.80 -16.42
N LEU A 89 6.34 12.90 -16.84
CA LEU A 89 5.20 13.52 -16.18
C LEU A 89 3.90 13.16 -16.89
N PHE A 90 2.80 13.24 -16.18
CA PHE A 90 1.47 13.23 -16.78
C PHE A 90 0.96 14.67 -16.97
N ASP A 91 0.07 14.86 -17.92
CA ASP A 91 -0.63 16.15 -18.08
C ASP A 91 -1.56 16.44 -16.88
N GLU A 92 -2.05 17.69 -16.81
CA GLU A 92 -2.85 18.17 -15.68
C GLU A 92 -4.15 17.35 -15.54
N ASP A 93 -4.86 17.11 -16.63
CA ASP A 93 -6.13 16.38 -16.63
C ASP A 93 -5.95 14.94 -16.12
N THR A 94 -4.88 14.25 -16.53
CA THR A 94 -4.55 12.91 -16.07
C THR A 94 -4.16 12.92 -14.59
N SER A 95 -3.33 13.88 -14.19
CA SER A 95 -2.87 14.02 -12.81
C SER A 95 -4.02 14.35 -11.86
N ASP A 96 -4.91 15.25 -12.24
CA ASP A 96 -6.09 15.59 -11.45
C ASP A 96 -7.05 14.41 -11.29
N ALA A 97 -7.32 13.67 -12.37
CA ALA A 97 -8.18 12.49 -12.32
C ALA A 97 -7.62 11.39 -11.41
N ALA A 98 -6.30 11.17 -11.42
CA ALA A 98 -5.65 10.22 -10.52
C ALA A 98 -5.66 10.71 -9.06
N ALA A 99 -5.43 12.01 -8.85
CA ALA A 99 -5.43 12.64 -7.53
C ALA A 99 -6.82 12.66 -6.86
N GLU A 100 -7.90 12.64 -7.61
CA GLU A 100 -9.25 12.51 -7.05
C GLU A 100 -9.45 11.18 -6.29
N LEU A 101 -8.81 10.11 -6.76
CA LEU A 101 -8.92 8.78 -6.17
C LEU A 101 -7.84 8.52 -5.12
N LEU A 102 -6.61 8.92 -5.39
CA LEU A 102 -5.45 8.68 -4.53
C LEU A 102 -4.55 9.92 -4.50
N PRO A 103 -4.92 10.95 -3.72
CA PRO A 103 -4.21 12.21 -3.72
C PRO A 103 -2.78 12.06 -3.20
N PRO A 104 -1.78 12.58 -3.92
CA PRO A 104 -0.41 12.59 -3.42
C PRO A 104 -0.31 13.40 -2.13
N ARG A 105 0.48 12.91 -1.18
CA ARG A 105 0.68 13.53 0.14
C ARG A 105 2.17 13.75 0.38
N SER A 106 2.50 14.88 0.98
CA SER A 106 3.84 15.10 1.53
C SER A 106 4.03 14.26 2.79
N GLY A 107 5.17 13.59 2.92
CA GLY A 107 5.55 12.89 4.15
C GLY A 107 6.35 13.79 5.10
N PHE A 108 6.59 13.30 6.33
CA PHE A 108 7.26 14.06 7.38
C PHE A 108 8.68 14.55 7.01
N PHE A 109 9.43 13.74 6.27
CA PHE A 109 10.80 14.11 5.86
C PHE A 109 10.95 14.34 4.35
N PHE A 110 10.18 13.65 3.52
CA PHE A 110 10.24 13.76 2.06
C PHE A 110 8.97 13.13 1.44
N GLY A 111 8.65 13.50 0.23
CA GLY A 111 7.59 12.91 -0.58
C GLY A 111 7.28 13.86 -1.71
N SER A 112 7.36 13.38 -2.94
CA SER A 112 6.85 14.11 -4.09
C SER A 112 5.33 14.19 -3.99
N THR A 113 4.78 15.35 -4.32
CA THR A 113 3.34 15.52 -4.56
C THR A 113 3.02 15.54 -6.05
N THR A 114 4.02 15.20 -6.87
CA THR A 114 3.88 15.12 -8.33
C THR A 114 3.42 13.72 -8.71
N ILE A 115 2.45 13.64 -9.60
CA ILE A 115 2.05 12.39 -10.25
C ILE A 115 2.92 12.23 -11.49
N ASP A 116 3.94 11.41 -11.36
CA ASP A 116 4.97 11.12 -12.35
C ASP A 116 5.15 9.60 -12.55
N ALA A 117 6.18 9.22 -13.28
CA ALA A 117 6.53 7.82 -13.51
C ALA A 117 6.74 7.04 -12.20
N TYR A 118 7.37 7.65 -11.18
CA TYR A 118 7.59 6.98 -9.89
C TYR A 118 6.28 6.71 -9.16
N TYR A 119 5.35 7.68 -9.17
CA TYR A 119 4.02 7.46 -8.63
C TYR A 119 3.30 6.29 -9.33
N TYR A 120 3.40 6.20 -10.66
CA TYR A 120 2.84 5.08 -11.41
C TYR A 120 3.47 3.73 -11.05
N TYR A 121 4.81 3.69 -10.89
CA TYR A 121 5.50 2.46 -10.46
C TYR A 121 5.10 2.05 -9.05
N ASP A 122 5.01 3.00 -8.11
CA ASP A 122 4.53 2.74 -6.75
C ASP A 122 3.10 2.16 -6.75
N VAL A 123 2.21 2.66 -7.62
CA VAL A 123 0.86 2.11 -7.80
C VAL A 123 0.91 0.66 -8.31
N CYS A 124 1.75 0.38 -9.32
CA CYS A 124 1.89 -0.97 -9.88
C CYS A 124 2.45 -1.97 -8.86
N ASP A 125 3.47 -1.57 -8.11
CA ASP A 125 4.07 -2.39 -7.06
C ASP A 125 3.05 -2.66 -5.93
N ALA A 126 2.31 -1.64 -5.51
CA ALA A 126 1.27 -1.79 -4.51
C ALA A 126 0.17 -2.76 -4.96
N ILE A 127 -0.29 -2.71 -6.21
CA ILE A 127 -1.25 -3.66 -6.74
C ILE A 127 -0.75 -5.09 -6.57
N SER A 128 0.48 -5.38 -6.98
CA SER A 128 1.06 -6.72 -6.90
C SER A 128 1.12 -7.23 -5.44
N ILE A 129 1.47 -6.35 -4.50
CA ILE A 129 1.53 -6.68 -3.08
C ILE A 129 0.13 -6.95 -2.51
N PHE A 130 -0.86 -6.11 -2.82
CA PHE A 130 -2.23 -6.28 -2.33
C PHE A 130 -2.96 -7.46 -2.99
N GLU A 131 -2.64 -7.82 -4.23
CA GLU A 131 -3.12 -9.06 -4.86
C GLU A 131 -2.62 -10.30 -4.08
N ASN A 132 -1.35 -10.30 -3.66
CA ASN A 132 -0.81 -11.35 -2.80
C ASN A 132 -1.48 -11.35 -1.41
N ALA A 133 -1.69 -10.17 -0.81
CA ALA A 133 -2.40 -10.04 0.46
C ALA A 133 -3.83 -10.60 0.38
N LEU A 134 -4.57 -10.29 -0.67
CA LEU A 134 -5.92 -10.82 -0.87
C LEU A 134 -5.94 -12.35 -1.01
N LYS A 135 -4.95 -12.91 -1.71
CA LYS A 135 -4.78 -14.36 -1.80
C LYS A 135 -4.57 -14.98 -0.42
N LEU A 136 -3.65 -14.43 0.38
CA LEU A 136 -3.36 -14.91 1.73
C LEU A 136 -4.59 -14.80 2.65
N ILE A 137 -5.34 -13.71 2.60
CA ILE A 137 -6.59 -13.56 3.35
C ILE A 137 -7.62 -14.63 2.95
N ASN A 138 -7.74 -14.96 1.67
CA ASN A 138 -8.62 -16.03 1.21
C ASN A 138 -8.16 -17.43 1.64
N GLU A 139 -6.89 -17.60 1.99
CA GLU A 139 -6.32 -18.80 2.60
C GLU A 139 -6.47 -18.84 4.13
N GLY A 140 -7.03 -17.77 4.73
CA GLY A 140 -7.31 -17.65 6.17
C GLY A 140 -6.23 -16.93 6.97
N GLU A 141 -5.29 -16.26 6.30
CA GLU A 141 -4.23 -15.49 6.94
C GLU A 141 -4.72 -14.10 7.36
N GLU A 142 -4.14 -13.57 8.42
CA GLU A 142 -4.38 -12.20 8.91
C GLU A 142 -3.29 -11.27 8.40
N ILE A 143 -3.68 -10.13 7.84
CA ILE A 143 -2.78 -9.13 7.26
C ILE A 143 -2.87 -7.83 8.06
N TYR A 144 -1.74 -7.18 8.29
CA TYR A 144 -1.68 -5.85 8.85
C TYR A 144 -0.65 -4.98 8.14
N TYR A 145 -0.94 -3.70 8.15
CA TYR A 145 -0.06 -2.63 7.68
C TYR A 145 0.72 -2.04 8.84
N ASP A 146 1.98 -1.71 8.63
CA ASP A 146 2.84 -1.03 9.61
C ASP A 146 3.68 0.05 8.92
N CYS A 147 3.94 1.13 9.64
CA CYS A 147 4.82 2.20 9.18
C CYS A 147 5.63 2.75 10.34
N TRP A 148 6.86 3.14 10.06
CA TRP A 148 7.65 3.94 10.99
C TRP A 148 8.48 4.98 10.22
N TRP A 149 8.67 6.14 10.84
CA TRP A 149 9.48 7.26 10.37
C TRP A 149 10.16 7.98 11.52
#